data_6510ccc819d7c65f0d24caecb2a1989b
#
_entry.id   6510ccc819d7c65f0d24caecb2a1989b
#
_cell.length_a   1.000
_cell.length_b   1.000
_cell.length_c   1.000
_cell.angle_alpha   90.00
_cell.angle_beta   90.00
_cell.angle_gamma   90.00
#
_symmetry.space_group_name_H-M   'P 1'
#
loop_
_entity.id
_entity.type
_entity.pdbx_description
1 polymer ?
#
loop_
_entity_poly.entity_id
_entity_poly.type
_entity_poly.pdbx_seq_one_letter_code
_entity_poly.pdbx_strand_id
1 'polypeptide(L)'
;MTSQTETATVAELKNLLADPACRIKLHDFISDETTQTINDVVDTQCEGHDECLQAYESASAGLLKLLVTGSYFSNSADHDRAWAHAIRLLANRMPYTNSAHESVINLQHHVTLLAIYAVAFGAAAADRIDPIARIIGTVRAEEDDRPGRITYLVNCDRLKKPDEAPIQASHRLWVVLRSVTEEFIPSTQEDAVFDSVLDEVEYLIGVTHGRTTAEGNGPVGFGAIQMQLPRTPPDRLVRRHLDTLIAHGAFESVEQFYLCRDRYNKAYAEAAPS
;
A
#
# COMPACT_ATOMS: atom_id res chain seq x y z
N MET A 1 20.83 17.58 -6.35
CA MET A 1 21.58 17.02 -5.20
C MET A 1 20.83 15.86 -4.50
N THR A 2 19.55 15.65 -4.74
CA THR A 2 18.72 14.60 -4.12
C THR A 2 19.12 13.16 -4.50
N SER A 3 19.46 12.89 -5.74
CA SER A 3 19.72 11.53 -6.25
C SER A 3 20.87 10.76 -5.55
N GLN A 4 21.97 11.43 -5.17
CA GLN A 4 23.10 10.73 -4.53
C GLN A 4 22.82 10.34 -3.07
N THR A 5 22.05 11.16 -2.35
CA THR A 5 21.66 10.86 -0.95
C THR A 5 20.67 9.69 -0.92
N GLU A 6 19.68 9.69 -1.80
CA GLU A 6 18.69 8.61 -1.89
C GLU A 6 19.31 7.26 -2.24
N THR A 7 20.24 7.23 -3.19
CA THR A 7 20.98 6.01 -3.56
C THR A 7 21.81 5.49 -2.39
N ALA A 8 22.41 6.36 -1.59
CA ALA A 8 23.17 5.98 -0.39
C ALA A 8 22.25 5.36 0.67
N THR A 9 21.05 5.92 0.88
CA THR A 9 20.06 5.43 1.84
C THR A 9 19.53 4.04 1.46
N VAL A 10 19.27 3.79 0.18
CA VAL A 10 18.88 2.45 -0.32
C VAL A 10 20.02 1.44 -0.19
N ALA A 11 21.27 1.86 -0.42
CA ALA A 11 22.44 0.97 -0.23
C ALA A 11 22.62 0.60 1.24
N GLU A 12 22.39 1.52 2.17
CA GLU A 12 22.39 1.25 3.61
C GLU A 12 21.29 0.25 3.98
N LEU A 13 20.07 0.44 3.50
CA LEU A 13 18.97 -0.51 3.70
C LEU A 13 19.37 -1.93 3.25
N LYS A 14 19.94 -2.08 2.05
CA LYS A 14 20.37 -3.40 1.55
C LYS A 14 21.43 -4.05 2.45
N ASN A 15 22.36 -3.27 3.01
CA ASN A 15 23.35 -3.77 3.95
C ASN A 15 22.70 -4.24 5.26
N LEU A 16 21.71 -3.48 5.79
CA LEU A 16 20.97 -3.86 6.99
C LEU A 16 20.14 -5.14 6.79
N LEU A 17 19.57 -5.33 5.60
CA LEU A 17 18.81 -6.54 5.26
C LEU A 17 19.71 -7.78 5.08
N ALA A 18 20.95 -7.59 4.64
CA ALA A 18 21.89 -8.69 4.41
C ALA A 18 22.45 -9.30 5.70
N ASP A 19 22.45 -8.55 6.82
CA ASP A 19 23.01 -8.98 8.10
C ASP A 19 21.92 -9.25 9.14
N PRO A 20 21.64 -10.51 9.50
CA PRO A 20 20.65 -10.85 10.53
C PRO A 20 20.93 -10.24 11.91
N ALA A 21 22.16 -9.85 12.20
CA ALA A 21 22.50 -9.15 13.46
C ALA A 21 22.01 -7.71 13.46
N CYS A 22 21.70 -7.15 12.31
CA CYS A 22 21.26 -5.76 12.15
C CYS A 22 19.75 -5.53 12.33
N ARG A 23 18.98 -6.53 12.75
CA ARG A 23 17.50 -6.43 12.88
C ARG A 23 17.01 -5.22 13.68
N ILE A 24 17.69 -4.87 14.79
CA ILE A 24 17.34 -3.71 15.61
C ILE A 24 17.66 -2.43 14.85
N LYS A 25 18.84 -2.35 14.25
CA LYS A 25 19.25 -1.20 13.45
C LYS A 25 18.33 -0.97 12.25
N LEU A 26 17.88 -2.04 11.59
CA LEU A 26 16.89 -1.96 10.51
C LEU A 26 15.58 -1.37 11.01
N HIS A 27 15.09 -1.85 12.16
CA HIS A 27 13.86 -1.36 12.75
C HIS A 27 13.96 0.13 13.09
N ASP A 28 15.07 0.55 13.72
CA ASP A 28 15.31 1.94 14.11
C ASP A 28 15.44 2.82 12.85
N PHE A 29 16.23 2.39 11.87
CA PHE A 29 16.40 3.08 10.59
C PHE A 29 15.04 3.35 9.89
N ILE A 30 14.19 2.32 9.75
CA ILE A 30 12.87 2.47 9.13
C ILE A 30 11.93 3.33 9.98
N SER A 31 12.03 3.25 11.31
CA SER A 31 11.24 4.09 12.21
C SER A 31 11.62 5.56 12.09
N ASP A 32 12.91 5.86 11.98
CA ASP A 32 13.43 7.22 11.83
C ASP A 32 13.01 7.82 10.48
N GLU A 33 13.19 7.09 9.38
CA GLU A 33 12.77 7.51 8.04
C GLU A 33 11.25 7.73 7.97
N THR A 34 10.47 6.84 8.61
CA THR A 34 9.02 6.99 8.69
C THR A 34 8.62 8.23 9.48
N THR A 35 9.29 8.48 10.62
CA THR A 35 9.02 9.64 11.46
C THR A 35 9.40 10.94 10.76
N GLN A 36 10.52 10.95 10.03
CA GLN A 36 10.91 12.10 9.22
C GLN A 36 9.87 12.38 8.14
N THR A 37 9.41 11.36 7.42
CA THR A 37 8.36 11.51 6.40
C THR A 37 7.07 12.09 6.99
N ILE A 38 6.66 11.62 8.18
CA ILE A 38 5.49 12.17 8.87
C ILE A 38 5.69 13.66 9.15
N ASN A 39 6.84 14.05 9.67
CA ASN A 39 7.14 15.45 9.95
C ASN A 39 7.13 16.28 8.66
N ASP A 40 7.75 15.80 7.58
CA ASP A 40 7.79 16.51 6.29
C ASP A 40 6.38 16.71 5.72
N VAL A 41 5.50 15.71 5.84
CA VAL A 41 4.09 15.82 5.42
C VAL A 41 3.32 16.81 6.29
N VAL A 42 3.55 16.78 7.62
CA VAL A 42 2.90 17.69 8.58
C VAL A 42 3.31 19.14 8.33
N ASP A 43 4.58 19.37 8.04
CA ASP A 43 5.14 20.71 7.81
C ASP A 43 4.79 21.25 6.41
N THR A 44 4.20 20.41 5.55
CA THR A 44 3.77 20.82 4.20
C THR A 44 2.62 21.81 4.27
N GLN A 45 2.83 23.00 3.72
CA GLN A 45 1.79 24.00 3.54
C GLN A 45 1.18 23.87 2.14
N CYS A 46 -0.10 23.58 2.04
CA CYS A 46 -0.82 23.45 0.78
C CYS A 46 -2.27 23.93 0.94
N GLU A 47 -2.84 24.54 -0.10
CA GLU A 47 -4.19 25.13 -0.04
C GLU A 47 -5.23 24.33 -0.82
N GLY A 48 -4.81 23.51 -1.77
CA GLY A 48 -5.70 22.74 -2.66
C GLY A 48 -5.45 21.25 -2.61
N HIS A 49 -6.48 20.45 -2.93
CA HIS A 49 -6.39 19.00 -2.93
C HIS A 49 -5.22 18.48 -3.79
N ASP A 50 -5.05 18.97 -5.01
CA ASP A 50 -3.99 18.52 -5.93
C ASP A 50 -2.60 18.93 -5.48
N GLU A 51 -2.48 20.14 -4.96
CA GLU A 51 -1.22 20.65 -4.40
C GLU A 51 -0.79 19.83 -3.19
N CYS A 52 -1.73 19.56 -2.26
CA CYS A 52 -1.46 18.73 -1.10
C CYS A 52 -1.09 17.30 -1.49
N LEU A 53 -1.80 16.73 -2.47
CA LEU A 53 -1.55 15.39 -2.96
C LEU A 53 -0.13 15.27 -3.52
N GLN A 54 0.26 16.18 -4.42
CA GLN A 54 1.59 16.22 -5.02
C GLN A 54 2.69 16.45 -3.97
N ALA A 55 2.43 17.32 -3.00
CA ALA A 55 3.36 17.60 -1.93
C ALA A 55 3.57 16.38 -1.02
N TYR A 56 2.51 15.66 -0.67
CA TYR A 56 2.57 14.42 0.13
C TYR A 56 3.28 13.30 -0.62
N GLU A 57 3.02 13.14 -1.91
CA GLU A 57 3.73 12.19 -2.78
C GLU A 57 5.22 12.50 -2.82
N SER A 58 5.58 13.78 -2.97
CA SER A 58 6.98 14.23 -2.99
C SER A 58 7.68 14.00 -1.64
N ALA A 59 7.03 14.34 -0.52
CA ALA A 59 7.56 14.16 0.82
C ALA A 59 7.75 12.68 1.18
N SER A 60 6.91 11.80 0.66
CA SER A 60 6.96 10.36 0.95
C SER A 60 7.82 9.55 -0.01
N ALA A 61 8.29 10.11 -1.12
CA ALA A 61 8.99 9.36 -2.17
C ALA A 61 10.21 8.58 -1.67
N GLY A 62 11.00 9.16 -0.77
CA GLY A 62 12.15 8.49 -0.16
C GLY A 62 11.75 7.24 0.64
N LEU A 63 10.77 7.37 1.52
CA LEU A 63 10.24 6.25 2.30
C LEU A 63 9.62 5.17 1.40
N LEU A 64 8.88 5.55 0.36
CA LEU A 64 8.28 4.59 -0.58
C LEU A 64 9.35 3.77 -1.31
N LYS A 65 10.46 4.38 -1.72
CA LYS A 65 11.63 3.68 -2.29
C LYS A 65 12.22 2.67 -1.31
N LEU A 66 12.35 3.03 -0.04
CA LEU A 66 12.85 2.13 1.01
C LEU A 66 11.88 0.96 1.25
N LEU A 67 10.58 1.24 1.34
CA LEU A 67 9.57 0.23 1.60
C LEU A 67 9.46 -0.78 0.44
N VAL A 68 9.42 -0.32 -0.80
CA VAL A 68 9.33 -1.20 -1.96
C VAL A 68 10.60 -2.04 -2.13
N THR A 69 11.78 -1.42 -1.98
CA THR A 69 13.06 -2.13 -2.07
C THR A 69 13.22 -3.09 -0.91
N GLY A 70 12.92 -2.64 0.28
CA GLY A 70 13.02 -3.44 1.50
C GLY A 70 12.13 -4.68 1.45
N SER A 71 10.87 -4.53 1.07
CA SER A 71 9.94 -5.66 0.96
C SER A 71 10.32 -6.64 -0.16
N TYR A 72 10.90 -6.15 -1.27
CA TYR A 72 11.42 -7.00 -2.35
C TYR A 72 12.59 -7.87 -1.88
N PHE A 73 13.56 -7.29 -1.16
CA PHE A 73 14.75 -8.01 -0.67
C PHE A 73 14.56 -8.66 0.71
N SER A 74 13.43 -8.51 1.34
CA SER A 74 13.09 -9.14 2.61
C SER A 74 13.20 -10.66 2.54
N ASN A 75 13.73 -11.27 3.62
CA ASN A 75 13.89 -12.72 3.71
C ASN A 75 13.59 -13.26 5.12
N SER A 76 13.08 -12.44 6.03
CA SER A 76 12.82 -12.84 7.42
C SER A 76 11.56 -12.18 7.99
N ALA A 77 10.99 -12.84 9.00
CA ALA A 77 9.85 -12.30 9.74
C ALA A 77 10.17 -11.01 10.52
N ASP A 78 11.44 -10.76 10.85
CA ASP A 78 11.86 -9.52 11.50
C ASP A 78 11.81 -8.34 10.54
N HIS A 79 12.20 -8.54 9.29
CA HIS A 79 12.03 -7.54 8.23
C HIS A 79 10.55 -7.21 8.03
N ASP A 80 9.68 -8.22 7.95
CA ASP A 80 8.24 -8.03 7.76
C ASP A 80 7.60 -7.26 8.94
N ARG A 81 8.16 -7.40 10.17
CA ARG A 81 7.74 -6.59 11.33
C ARG A 81 8.13 -5.13 11.19
N ALA A 82 9.29 -4.83 10.63
CA ALA A 82 9.73 -3.45 10.40
C ALA A 82 8.79 -2.73 9.43
N TRP A 83 8.40 -3.38 8.34
CA TRP A 83 7.42 -2.82 7.40
C TRP A 83 6.05 -2.60 8.03
N ALA A 84 5.54 -3.59 8.76
CA ALA A 84 4.28 -3.45 9.48
C ALA A 84 4.32 -2.35 10.55
N HIS A 85 5.48 -2.13 11.18
CA HIS A 85 5.69 -1.04 12.12
C HIS A 85 5.63 0.33 11.44
N ALA A 86 6.30 0.50 10.29
CA ALA A 86 6.24 1.73 9.50
C ALA A 86 4.80 2.08 9.11
N ILE A 87 4.05 1.12 8.59
CA ILE A 87 2.64 1.32 8.22
C ILE A 87 1.79 1.72 9.45
N ARG A 88 2.05 1.11 10.61
CA ARG A 88 1.34 1.47 11.86
C ARG A 88 1.68 2.89 12.31
N LEU A 89 2.94 3.32 12.20
CA LEU A 89 3.34 4.69 12.53
C LEU A 89 2.62 5.69 11.62
N LEU A 90 2.63 5.46 10.31
CA LEU A 90 1.92 6.30 9.34
C LEU A 90 0.42 6.36 9.66
N ALA A 91 -0.22 5.22 9.91
CA ALA A 91 -1.65 5.15 10.16
C ALA A 91 -2.10 5.89 11.43
N ASN A 92 -1.25 5.92 12.48
CA ASN A 92 -1.65 6.43 13.81
C ASN A 92 -1.01 7.78 14.17
N ARG A 93 0.00 8.24 13.43
CA ARG A 93 0.70 9.50 13.73
C ARG A 93 0.48 10.59 12.68
N MET A 94 -0.12 10.27 11.55
CA MET A 94 -0.55 11.31 10.61
C MET A 94 -1.60 12.18 11.30
N PRO A 95 -1.34 13.47 11.50
CA PRO A 95 -2.26 14.33 12.22
C PRO A 95 -3.55 14.48 11.42
N TYR A 96 -4.66 14.53 12.16
CA TYR A 96 -5.89 15.07 11.59
C TYR A 96 -5.62 16.54 11.26
N THR A 97 -5.57 16.85 9.99
CA THR A 97 -5.44 18.26 9.59
C THR A 97 -6.71 18.99 10.04
N ASN A 98 -6.56 20.04 10.85
CA ASN A 98 -7.63 20.97 11.18
C ASN A 98 -8.03 21.84 9.96
N SER A 99 -7.89 21.29 8.76
CA SER A 99 -8.29 21.97 7.54
C SER A 99 -9.82 22.08 7.53
N ALA A 100 -10.30 23.28 7.25
CA ALA A 100 -11.74 23.54 7.08
C ALA A 100 -12.35 22.82 5.85
N HIS A 101 -11.51 22.19 5.03
CA HIS A 101 -11.93 21.47 3.82
C HIS A 101 -11.88 19.96 4.04
N GLU A 102 -13.04 19.34 4.07
CA GLU A 102 -13.22 17.88 4.21
C GLU A 102 -12.38 17.06 3.21
N SER A 103 -12.18 17.59 1.99
CA SER A 103 -11.37 16.97 0.95
C SER A 103 -9.88 16.87 1.30
N VAL A 104 -9.35 17.73 2.17
CA VAL A 104 -7.95 17.69 2.62
C VAL A 104 -7.78 16.77 3.82
N ILE A 105 -8.80 16.65 4.67
CA ILE A 105 -8.78 15.74 5.83
C ILE A 105 -8.58 14.29 5.38
N ASN A 106 -9.19 13.90 4.28
CA ASN A 106 -9.09 12.54 3.75
C ASN A 106 -7.70 12.22 3.19
N LEU A 107 -6.92 13.22 2.78
CA LEU A 107 -5.57 13.01 2.22
C LEU A 107 -4.53 12.58 3.25
N GLN A 108 -4.75 12.77 4.55
CA GLN A 108 -3.82 12.32 5.59
C GLN A 108 -3.48 10.83 5.47
N HIS A 109 -4.42 10.01 4.99
CA HIS A 109 -4.20 8.58 4.80
C HIS A 109 -3.58 8.23 3.43
N HIS A 110 -3.37 9.22 2.55
CA HIS A 110 -2.81 8.99 1.21
C HIS A 110 -1.41 8.38 1.28
N VAL A 111 -0.54 8.94 2.12
CA VAL A 111 0.83 8.40 2.31
C VAL A 111 0.79 6.99 2.89
N THR A 112 -0.12 6.71 3.82
CA THR A 112 -0.30 5.36 4.37
C THR A 112 -0.73 4.37 3.28
N LEU A 113 -1.65 4.78 2.40
CA LEU A 113 -2.07 3.98 1.25
C LEU A 113 -0.88 3.68 0.33
N LEU A 114 -0.16 4.71 -0.11
CA LEU A 114 1.02 4.54 -0.97
C LEU A 114 2.05 3.60 -0.34
N ALA A 115 2.29 3.73 0.96
CA ALA A 115 3.23 2.88 1.69
C ALA A 115 2.77 1.41 1.73
N ILE A 116 1.47 1.13 1.91
CA ILE A 116 0.92 -0.23 1.83
C ILE A 116 1.13 -0.81 0.44
N TYR A 117 0.83 -0.05 -0.61
CA TYR A 117 1.04 -0.49 -1.98
C TYR A 117 2.52 -0.70 -2.31
N ALA A 118 3.41 0.15 -1.80
CA ALA A 118 4.86 -0.01 -1.98
C ALA A 118 5.36 -1.32 -1.36
N VAL A 119 4.97 -1.63 -0.11
CA VAL A 119 5.32 -2.90 0.54
C VAL A 119 4.71 -4.09 -0.19
N ALA A 120 3.43 -4.00 -0.55
CA ALA A 120 2.73 -5.08 -1.25
C ALA A 120 3.33 -5.36 -2.63
N PHE A 121 3.63 -4.30 -3.39
CA PHE A 121 4.24 -4.40 -4.71
C PHE A 121 5.63 -5.04 -4.64
N GLY A 122 6.51 -4.55 -3.75
CA GLY A 122 7.84 -5.12 -3.60
C GLY A 122 7.81 -6.60 -3.20
N ALA A 123 6.94 -6.97 -2.26
CA ALA A 123 6.76 -8.36 -1.84
C ALA A 123 6.22 -9.23 -2.99
N ALA A 124 5.19 -8.78 -3.71
CA ALA A 124 4.59 -9.50 -4.83
C ALA A 124 5.56 -9.67 -6.01
N ALA A 125 6.37 -8.65 -6.31
CA ALA A 125 7.43 -8.72 -7.33
C ALA A 125 8.52 -9.76 -6.99
N ALA A 126 8.70 -10.09 -5.71
CA ALA A 126 9.56 -11.16 -5.21
C ALA A 126 8.81 -12.50 -5.02
N ASP A 127 7.59 -12.62 -5.51
CA ASP A 127 6.69 -13.79 -5.31
C ASP A 127 6.47 -14.12 -3.81
N ARG A 128 6.33 -13.09 -2.96
CA ARG A 128 6.12 -13.18 -1.52
C ARG A 128 4.85 -12.46 -1.10
N ILE A 129 4.28 -12.90 0.02
CA ILE A 129 3.07 -12.29 0.56
C ILE A 129 3.17 -11.95 2.06
N ASP A 130 4.16 -12.49 2.76
CA ASP A 130 4.28 -12.37 4.22
C ASP A 130 4.24 -10.92 4.72
N PRO A 131 4.95 -9.95 4.10
CA PRO A 131 4.92 -8.55 4.55
C PRO A 131 3.49 -7.98 4.52
N ILE A 132 2.79 -8.15 3.39
CA ILE A 132 1.44 -7.60 3.23
C ILE A 132 0.40 -8.39 4.03
N ALA A 133 0.53 -9.71 4.12
CA ALA A 133 -0.34 -10.55 4.96
C ALA A 133 -0.26 -10.11 6.43
N ARG A 134 0.94 -9.83 6.92
CA ARG A 134 1.16 -9.30 8.27
C ARG A 134 0.52 -7.91 8.44
N ILE A 135 0.72 -6.99 7.50
CA ILE A 135 0.11 -5.65 7.55
C ILE A 135 -1.40 -5.78 7.66
N ILE A 136 -2.04 -6.49 6.73
CA ILE A 136 -3.49 -6.67 6.70
C ILE A 136 -4.01 -7.35 7.97
N GLY A 137 -3.31 -8.36 8.45
CA GLY A 137 -3.73 -9.16 9.60
C GLY A 137 -3.53 -8.48 10.94
N THR A 138 -2.45 -7.69 11.11
CA THR A 138 -2.03 -7.21 12.43
C THR A 138 -2.05 -5.70 12.63
N VAL A 139 -1.92 -4.91 11.56
CA VAL A 139 -1.95 -3.46 11.71
C VAL A 139 -3.39 -2.99 11.96
N ARG A 140 -3.53 -2.20 13.01
CA ARG A 140 -4.78 -1.52 13.38
C ARG A 140 -4.50 -0.04 13.34
N ALA A 141 -5.49 0.72 12.88
CA ALA A 141 -5.46 2.16 12.97
C ALA A 141 -6.60 2.61 13.89
N GLU A 142 -6.32 3.64 14.64
CA GLU A 142 -7.27 4.26 15.56
C GLU A 142 -8.07 5.30 14.78
N GLU A 143 -9.38 5.09 14.65
CA GLU A 143 -10.32 6.06 14.09
C GLU A 143 -11.44 6.20 15.11
N ASP A 144 -11.69 7.40 15.61
CA ASP A 144 -12.77 7.74 16.57
C ASP A 144 -12.87 6.77 17.77
N ASP A 145 -11.74 6.52 18.45
CA ASP A 145 -11.63 5.59 19.60
C ASP A 145 -12.01 4.13 19.29
N ARG A 146 -12.13 3.77 18.00
CA ARG A 146 -12.37 2.39 17.58
C ARG A 146 -11.22 1.85 16.75
N PRO A 147 -10.49 0.83 17.22
CA PRO A 147 -9.46 0.23 16.41
C PRO A 147 -10.07 -0.44 15.17
N GLY A 148 -9.82 0.17 14.02
CA GLY A 148 -10.18 -0.37 12.70
C GLY A 148 -9.04 -1.14 12.06
N ARG A 149 -9.35 -2.06 11.14
CA ARG A 149 -8.33 -2.67 10.29
C ARG A 149 -7.80 -1.64 9.32
N ILE A 150 -6.51 -1.72 9.03
CA ILE A 150 -5.85 -0.80 8.12
C ILE A 150 -6.53 -0.73 6.75
N THR A 151 -7.04 -1.85 6.24
CA THR A 151 -7.75 -1.92 4.95
C THR A 151 -9.05 -1.10 4.92
N TYR A 152 -9.64 -0.80 6.06
CA TYR A 152 -10.82 0.06 6.14
C TYR A 152 -10.48 1.55 6.00
N LEU A 153 -9.34 1.95 6.58
CA LEU A 153 -8.90 3.35 6.54
C LEU A 153 -8.35 3.75 5.17
N VAL A 154 -7.68 2.82 4.51
CA VAL A 154 -7.03 3.04 3.22
C VAL A 154 -7.98 2.70 2.07
N ASN A 155 -9.13 3.31 2.11
CA ASN A 155 -10.10 3.20 1.03
C ASN A 155 -9.86 4.29 -0.02
N CYS A 156 -9.70 3.91 -1.27
CA CYS A 156 -9.52 4.87 -2.37
C CYS A 156 -10.68 5.86 -2.51
N ASP A 157 -11.90 5.47 -2.15
CA ASP A 157 -13.06 6.37 -2.18
C ASP A 157 -12.91 7.56 -1.23
N ARG A 158 -12.12 7.40 -0.17
CA ARG A 158 -11.80 8.49 0.76
C ARG A 158 -10.70 9.42 0.24
N LEU A 159 -9.95 8.98 -0.77
CA LEU A 159 -8.73 9.66 -1.26
C LEU A 159 -8.93 10.34 -2.61
N LYS A 160 -10.02 10.06 -3.29
CA LYS A 160 -10.37 10.69 -4.56
C LYS A 160 -11.16 11.98 -4.33
N LYS A 161 -11.07 12.89 -5.28
CA LYS A 161 -11.99 14.03 -5.35
C LYS A 161 -13.43 13.53 -5.55
N PRO A 162 -14.44 14.27 -5.09
CA PRO A 162 -15.84 13.89 -5.29
C PRO A 162 -16.20 13.57 -6.74
N ASP A 163 -15.60 14.29 -7.70
CA ASP A 163 -15.86 14.14 -9.13
C ASP A 163 -14.76 13.34 -9.87
N GLU A 164 -13.78 12.79 -9.17
CA GLU A 164 -12.68 12.04 -9.77
C GLU A 164 -13.14 10.62 -10.12
N ALA A 165 -12.96 10.23 -11.40
CA ALA A 165 -13.21 8.87 -11.79
C ALA A 165 -12.17 7.91 -11.15
N PRO A 166 -12.58 6.70 -10.71
CA PRO A 166 -11.65 5.72 -10.12
C PRO A 166 -10.41 5.45 -10.97
N ILE A 167 -10.54 5.49 -12.29
CA ILE A 167 -9.42 5.30 -13.23
C ILE A 167 -8.31 6.35 -13.08
N GLN A 168 -8.64 7.58 -12.73
CA GLN A 168 -7.65 8.65 -12.54
C GLN A 168 -6.83 8.42 -11.27
N ALA A 169 -7.48 8.01 -10.19
CA ALA A 169 -6.82 7.66 -8.94
C ALA A 169 -5.87 6.45 -9.13
N SER A 170 -6.31 5.45 -9.87
CA SER A 170 -5.52 4.27 -10.22
C SER A 170 -4.29 4.61 -11.06
N HIS A 171 -4.46 5.45 -12.07
CA HIS A 171 -3.35 5.91 -12.91
C HIS A 171 -2.31 6.69 -12.10
N ARG A 172 -2.75 7.53 -11.17
CA ARG A 172 -1.87 8.26 -10.26
C ARG A 172 -1.05 7.30 -9.39
N LEU A 173 -1.70 6.32 -8.77
CA LEU A 173 -1.02 5.29 -8.01
C LEU A 173 0.03 4.55 -8.87
N TRP A 174 -0.33 4.19 -10.11
CA TRP A 174 0.58 3.58 -11.05
C TRP A 174 1.82 4.46 -11.29
N VAL A 175 1.63 5.76 -11.57
CA VAL A 175 2.72 6.71 -11.81
C VAL A 175 3.65 6.81 -10.60
N VAL A 176 3.08 6.96 -9.40
CA VAL A 176 3.87 7.07 -8.16
C VAL A 176 4.66 5.78 -7.91
N LEU A 177 4.01 4.61 -7.96
CA LEU A 177 4.69 3.34 -7.76
C LEU A 177 5.75 3.09 -8.82
N ARG A 178 5.47 3.40 -10.08
CA ARG A 178 6.45 3.25 -11.17
C ARG A 178 7.71 4.08 -10.90
N SER A 179 7.55 5.33 -10.47
CA SER A 179 8.66 6.23 -10.19
C SER A 179 9.57 5.76 -9.05
N VAL A 180 9.03 5.03 -8.06
CA VAL A 180 9.80 4.55 -6.91
C VAL A 180 10.35 3.13 -7.10
N THR A 181 9.89 2.38 -8.11
CA THR A 181 10.31 1.00 -8.37
C THR A 181 11.33 0.86 -9.49
N GLU A 182 11.25 1.71 -10.52
CA GLU A 182 11.98 1.55 -11.78
C GLU A 182 13.50 1.38 -11.61
N GLU A 183 14.09 2.11 -10.66
CA GLU A 183 15.54 2.06 -10.40
C GLU A 183 15.96 0.84 -9.56
N PHE A 184 15.07 0.31 -8.71
CA PHE A 184 15.45 -0.61 -7.63
C PHE A 184 14.98 -2.04 -7.82
N ILE A 185 13.96 -2.28 -8.66
CA ILE A 185 13.40 -3.61 -8.93
C ILE A 185 13.52 -3.95 -10.43
N PRO A 186 14.66 -4.54 -10.86
CA PRO A 186 14.90 -4.82 -12.27
C PRO A 186 13.86 -5.71 -12.93
N SER A 187 13.24 -6.63 -12.20
CA SER A 187 12.22 -7.55 -12.71
C SER A 187 10.93 -6.84 -13.17
N THR A 188 10.70 -5.60 -12.76
CA THR A 188 9.49 -4.84 -13.08
C THR A 188 9.74 -3.68 -14.04
N GLN A 189 10.86 -3.66 -14.74
CA GLN A 189 11.18 -2.60 -15.71
C GLN A 189 10.27 -2.63 -16.94
N GLU A 190 9.81 -3.82 -17.33
CA GLU A 190 8.83 -3.97 -18.40
C GLU A 190 7.43 -3.61 -17.88
N ASP A 191 6.72 -2.74 -18.59
CA ASP A 191 5.38 -2.28 -18.20
C ASP A 191 4.40 -3.43 -17.98
N ALA A 192 4.41 -4.43 -18.86
CA ALA A 192 3.53 -5.58 -18.75
C ALA A 192 3.77 -6.41 -17.47
N VAL A 193 5.02 -6.50 -17.01
CA VAL A 193 5.35 -7.18 -15.75
C VAL A 193 4.91 -6.32 -14.57
N PHE A 194 5.20 -5.03 -14.63
CA PHE A 194 4.77 -4.08 -13.61
C PHE A 194 3.25 -4.10 -13.43
N ASP A 195 2.50 -4.00 -14.53
CA ASP A 195 1.04 -4.03 -14.54
C ASP A 195 0.52 -5.34 -13.92
N SER A 196 1.08 -6.48 -14.32
CA SER A 196 0.68 -7.78 -13.76
C SER A 196 0.89 -7.88 -12.25
N VAL A 197 2.00 -7.35 -11.72
CA VAL A 197 2.27 -7.33 -10.27
C VAL A 197 1.28 -6.40 -9.56
N LEU A 198 1.06 -5.21 -10.11
CA LEU A 198 0.13 -4.24 -9.53
C LEU A 198 -1.30 -4.80 -9.50
N ASP A 199 -1.74 -5.46 -10.57
CA ASP A 199 -3.05 -6.10 -10.66
C ASP A 199 -3.26 -7.15 -9.56
N GLU A 200 -2.25 -7.99 -9.31
CA GLU A 200 -2.31 -9.00 -8.25
C GLU A 200 -2.36 -8.34 -6.84
N VAL A 201 -1.65 -7.24 -6.63
CA VAL A 201 -1.69 -6.45 -5.39
C VAL A 201 -3.05 -5.80 -5.20
N GLU A 202 -3.59 -5.15 -6.22
CA GLU A 202 -4.91 -4.52 -6.16
C GLU A 202 -6.01 -5.56 -5.88
N TYR A 203 -5.93 -6.71 -6.53
CA TYR A 203 -6.86 -7.80 -6.27
C TYR A 203 -6.80 -8.26 -4.81
N LEU A 204 -5.61 -8.47 -4.27
CA LEU A 204 -5.43 -8.84 -2.86
C LEU A 204 -6.05 -7.80 -1.91
N ILE A 205 -5.73 -6.53 -2.12
CA ILE A 205 -6.25 -5.43 -1.28
C ILE A 205 -7.78 -5.35 -1.41
N GLY A 206 -8.32 -5.44 -2.61
CA GLY A 206 -9.76 -5.42 -2.86
C GLY A 206 -10.51 -6.58 -2.19
N VAL A 207 -10.00 -7.80 -2.30
CA VAL A 207 -10.62 -8.97 -1.63
C VAL A 207 -10.56 -8.84 -0.11
N THR A 208 -9.47 -8.33 0.44
CA THR A 208 -9.36 -8.11 1.90
C THR A 208 -10.27 -6.99 2.41
N HIS A 209 -10.51 -5.97 1.58
CA HIS A 209 -11.48 -4.92 1.91
C HIS A 209 -12.92 -5.47 1.94
N GLY A 210 -13.32 -6.33 1.02
CA GLY A 210 -14.63 -6.98 1.00
C GLY A 210 -14.97 -7.76 2.28
N ARG A 211 -13.99 -7.97 3.16
CA ARG A 211 -14.19 -8.53 4.50
C ARG A 211 -14.77 -7.52 5.50
N THR A 212 -14.47 -6.24 5.34
CA THR A 212 -14.80 -5.20 6.33
C THR A 212 -16.11 -4.51 6.06
N THR A 213 -16.59 -4.52 4.82
CA THR A 213 -17.86 -3.92 4.43
C THR A 213 -18.96 -4.96 4.36
N ALA A 214 -19.85 -4.99 5.35
CA ALA A 214 -21.04 -5.85 5.33
C ALA A 214 -22.02 -5.48 4.21
N GLU A 215 -21.92 -4.26 3.70
CA GLU A 215 -22.79 -3.69 2.69
C GLU A 215 -22.03 -3.55 1.38
N GLY A 216 -21.75 -4.57 0.66
CA GLY A 216 -21.22 -4.69 -0.70
C GLY A 216 -21.08 -3.45 -1.59
N ASN A 217 -20.72 -2.31 -1.04
CA ASN A 217 -20.55 -1.06 -1.76
C ASN A 217 -19.23 -1.04 -2.49
N GLY A 218 -19.22 -1.58 -3.68
CA GLY A 218 -18.26 -1.36 -4.74
C GLY A 218 -16.87 -1.96 -4.57
N PRO A 219 -16.18 -2.18 -5.67
CA PRO A 219 -14.78 -2.55 -5.65
C PRO A 219 -13.99 -1.38 -5.09
N VAL A 220 -13.34 -1.62 -3.99
CA VAL A 220 -12.54 -0.66 -3.28
C VAL A 220 -11.07 -0.89 -3.61
N GLY A 221 -10.78 -1.23 -4.78
CA GLY A 221 -9.46 -1.23 -5.33
C GLY A 221 -9.37 -0.14 -6.38
N PHE A 222 -8.20 0.32 -6.67
CA PHE A 222 -7.92 1.14 -7.83
C PHE A 222 -8.10 0.35 -9.14
N GLY A 223 -8.82 -0.76 -9.14
CA GLY A 223 -9.06 -1.70 -10.24
C GLY A 223 -9.52 -1.11 -11.57
N ALA A 224 -9.39 0.20 -11.68
CA ALA A 224 -9.73 0.92 -12.89
C ALA A 224 -8.64 0.84 -13.98
N ILE A 225 -7.39 0.53 -13.63
CA ILE A 225 -6.38 0.17 -14.64
C ILE A 225 -6.85 -1.09 -15.36
N GLN A 226 -7.50 -1.99 -14.65
CA GLN A 226 -8.04 -3.25 -15.14
C GLN A 226 -9.31 -3.13 -15.99
N MET A 227 -9.96 -1.97 -16.08
CA MET A 227 -11.11 -1.80 -17.00
C MET A 227 -10.74 -2.03 -18.47
N GLN A 228 -9.45 -2.14 -18.79
CA GLN A 228 -8.94 -2.54 -20.09
C GLN A 228 -8.45 -4.02 -20.13
N LEU A 229 -8.51 -4.76 -19.03
CA LEU A 229 -7.84 -6.05 -18.87
C LEU A 229 -8.79 -7.26 -18.74
N PRO A 230 -8.21 -8.47 -18.78
CA PRO A 230 -8.94 -9.67 -19.16
C PRO A 230 -10.01 -10.06 -18.13
N ARG A 231 -11.02 -10.78 -18.63
CA ARG A 231 -12.17 -11.32 -17.91
C ARG A 231 -11.84 -12.29 -16.75
N THR A 232 -10.57 -12.50 -16.46
CA THR A 232 -10.12 -13.43 -15.40
C THR A 232 -9.46 -12.62 -14.30
N PRO A 233 -9.96 -12.67 -13.05
CA PRO A 233 -9.35 -11.97 -11.92
C PRO A 233 -7.88 -12.39 -11.73
N PRO A 234 -6.97 -11.47 -11.42
CA PRO A 234 -5.55 -11.75 -11.19
C PRO A 234 -5.34 -12.31 -9.76
N ASP A 235 -5.90 -13.51 -9.52
CA ASP A 235 -5.95 -14.14 -8.19
C ASP A 235 -4.78 -15.11 -7.91
N ARG A 236 -3.77 -15.15 -8.80
CA ARG A 236 -2.66 -16.10 -8.71
C ARG A 236 -1.89 -15.97 -7.39
N LEU A 237 -1.50 -14.76 -7.01
CA LEU A 237 -0.77 -14.49 -5.78
C LEU A 237 -1.58 -14.93 -4.55
N VAL A 238 -2.84 -14.54 -4.50
CA VAL A 238 -3.72 -14.85 -3.36
C VAL A 238 -3.95 -16.34 -3.24
N ARG A 239 -4.21 -17.05 -4.35
CA ARG A 239 -4.42 -18.51 -4.33
C ARG A 239 -3.18 -19.27 -3.88
N ARG A 240 -2.01 -18.87 -4.36
CA ARG A 240 -0.73 -19.51 -4.01
C ARG A 240 -0.41 -19.40 -2.52
N HIS A 241 -0.79 -18.28 -1.91
CA HIS A 241 -0.39 -17.93 -0.55
C HIS A 241 -1.58 -17.86 0.42
N LEU A 242 -2.70 -18.50 0.13
CA LEU A 242 -3.92 -18.43 0.94
C LEU A 242 -3.67 -18.85 2.40
N ASP A 243 -2.91 -19.95 2.60
CA ASP A 243 -2.60 -20.45 3.94
C ASP A 243 -1.78 -19.40 4.74
N THR A 244 -0.85 -18.71 4.10
CA THR A 244 -0.08 -17.62 4.72
C THR A 244 -0.98 -16.45 5.11
N LEU A 245 -1.90 -16.06 4.24
CA LEU A 245 -2.89 -15.01 4.51
C LEU A 245 -3.77 -15.35 5.71
N ILE A 246 -4.20 -16.60 5.82
CA ILE A 246 -4.99 -17.10 6.97
C ILE A 246 -4.12 -17.14 8.22
N ALA A 247 -2.90 -17.67 8.14
CA ALA A 247 -1.98 -17.75 9.28
C ALA A 247 -1.65 -16.37 9.89
N HIS A 248 -1.59 -15.33 9.07
CA HIS A 248 -1.41 -13.94 9.51
C HIS A 248 -2.72 -13.24 9.90
N GLY A 249 -3.87 -13.90 9.76
CA GLY A 249 -5.18 -13.34 10.14
C GLY A 249 -5.75 -12.33 9.12
N ALA A 250 -5.23 -12.31 7.89
CA ALA A 250 -5.84 -11.56 6.79
C ALA A 250 -7.26 -12.09 6.50
N PHE A 251 -7.44 -13.41 6.57
CA PHE A 251 -8.75 -14.09 6.57
C PHE A 251 -8.82 -15.01 7.80
N GLU A 252 -10.03 -15.29 8.27
CA GLU A 252 -10.27 -16.19 9.41
C GLU A 252 -10.28 -17.66 8.98
N SER A 253 -10.69 -17.90 7.72
CA SER A 253 -10.75 -19.24 7.13
C SER A 253 -10.76 -19.17 5.60
N VAL A 254 -10.63 -20.34 4.98
CA VAL A 254 -10.76 -20.52 3.54
C VAL A 254 -12.16 -20.12 3.05
N GLU A 255 -13.20 -20.46 3.81
CA GLU A 255 -14.60 -20.14 3.49
C GLU A 255 -14.81 -18.62 3.49
N GLN A 256 -14.24 -17.91 4.49
CA GLN A 256 -14.33 -16.45 4.54
C GLN A 256 -13.62 -15.83 3.33
N PHE A 257 -12.44 -16.33 2.95
CA PHE A 257 -11.76 -15.87 1.75
C PHE A 257 -12.66 -15.99 0.52
N TYR A 258 -13.25 -17.17 0.29
CA TYR A 258 -14.12 -17.36 -0.88
C TYR A 258 -15.33 -16.45 -0.86
N LEU A 259 -15.93 -16.21 0.30
CA LEU A 259 -17.02 -15.26 0.45
C LEU A 259 -16.61 -13.84 0.06
N CYS A 260 -15.45 -13.35 0.56
CA CYS A 260 -14.91 -12.04 0.24
C CYS A 260 -14.56 -11.92 -1.26
N ARG A 261 -13.95 -12.96 -1.80
CA ARG A 261 -13.61 -13.06 -3.23
C ARG A 261 -14.84 -12.96 -4.12
N ASP A 262 -15.89 -13.72 -3.82
CA ASP A 262 -17.09 -13.76 -4.64
C ASP A 262 -17.82 -12.41 -4.59
N ARG A 263 -17.83 -11.73 -3.43
CA ARG A 263 -18.33 -10.35 -3.30
C ARG A 263 -17.53 -9.38 -4.16
N TYR A 264 -16.21 -9.42 -4.05
CA TYR A 264 -15.32 -8.55 -4.83
C TYR A 264 -15.50 -8.78 -6.33
N ASN A 265 -15.48 -10.03 -6.78
CA ASN A 265 -15.65 -10.39 -8.19
C ASN A 265 -17.01 -9.96 -8.75
N LYS A 266 -18.07 -10.05 -7.94
CA LYS A 266 -19.40 -9.57 -8.33
C LYS A 266 -19.41 -8.06 -8.53
N ALA A 267 -18.89 -7.31 -7.56
CA ALA A 267 -18.79 -5.85 -7.63
C ALA A 267 -17.91 -5.41 -8.82
N TYR A 268 -16.82 -6.12 -9.07
CA TYR A 268 -15.94 -5.91 -10.21
C TYR A 268 -16.65 -6.11 -11.55
N ALA A 269 -17.43 -7.19 -11.68
CA ALA A 269 -18.19 -7.47 -12.89
C ALA A 269 -19.30 -6.43 -13.16
N GLU A 270 -19.90 -5.88 -12.10
CA GLU A 270 -20.92 -4.84 -12.20
C GLU A 270 -20.35 -3.46 -12.57
N ALA A 271 -19.08 -3.19 -12.21
CA ALA A 271 -18.39 -1.96 -12.54
C ALA A 271 -17.74 -1.97 -13.95
N ALA A 272 -17.56 -3.14 -14.55
CA ALA A 272 -16.98 -3.26 -15.88
C ALA A 272 -17.92 -2.66 -16.95
N PRO A 273 -17.43 -1.79 -17.84
CA PRO A 273 -18.25 -1.28 -18.93
C PRO A 273 -18.67 -2.41 -19.86
N SER A 274 -19.96 -2.42 -20.22
CA SER A 274 -20.58 -3.38 -21.16
C SER A 274 -20.07 -3.19 -22.59
#